data_a042b11ad511525bdd0cb172dd735aa9
#
_entry.id   a042b11ad511525bdd0cb172dd735aa9
#
_cell.length_a   1.000
_cell.length_b   1.000
_cell.length_c   1.000
_cell.angle_alpha   90.00
_cell.angle_beta   90.00
_cell.angle_gamma   90.00
#
_symmetry.space_group_name_H-M   'P 1'
#
loop_
_entity.id
_entity.type
_entity.pdbx_description
1 polymer ?
#
loop_
_entity_poly.entity_id
_entity_poly.type
_entity_poly.pdbx_seq_one_letter_code
_entity_poly.pdbx_strand_id
1 'polypeptide(L)'
;MTGGTSGLGWAMARALAVAGSSVALTGRSGERARQVAADLPGAIGLPLDVRSEASVAAAVQEAWSRLGGVDMLVNNAGIGMRTVNPSFMTEPQGFWRVSPAGFRDVIETNLTGYFLMAREITPRLLAAGAGRIVNVSVNQGTMTRAGFVPYGPSRAGTEAMSRVMAADLRGSGVTVNLLLPGGATATGMIPSEGPRPAMPLLDPAVIGPPIVWLASAEAADVHDERISATEFDDWLRTRSSAGREPFE
;
A
#
# COMPACT_ATOMS: atom_id res chain seq x y z
N MET A 1 -6.89 5.71 -1.25
CA MET A 1 -5.42 5.53 -1.46
C MET A 1 -4.66 6.34 -0.43
N THR A 2 -3.98 5.71 0.51
CA THR A 2 -3.13 6.42 1.47
C THR A 2 -1.75 6.71 0.89
N GLY A 3 -1.18 7.91 1.18
CA GLY A 3 0.13 8.30 0.65
C GLY A 3 0.16 8.44 -0.88
N GLY A 4 -0.92 8.93 -1.48
CA GLY A 4 -1.11 9.03 -2.94
C GLY A 4 -0.40 10.22 -3.62
N THR A 5 0.36 11.03 -2.89
CA THR A 5 0.92 12.28 -3.41
C THR A 5 2.28 12.12 -4.11
N SER A 6 2.87 10.93 -4.12
CA SER A 6 4.16 10.64 -4.75
C SER A 6 4.42 9.12 -4.89
N GLY A 7 5.47 8.75 -5.62
CA GLY A 7 6.00 7.40 -5.72
C GLY A 7 4.95 6.36 -6.13
N LEU A 8 4.96 5.19 -5.48
CA LEU A 8 4.02 4.10 -5.78
C LEU A 8 2.56 4.50 -5.59
N GLY A 9 2.26 5.27 -4.52
CA GLY A 9 0.89 5.72 -4.25
C GLY A 9 0.33 6.59 -5.37
N TRP A 10 1.13 7.52 -5.90
CA TRP A 10 0.73 8.34 -7.04
C TRP A 10 0.58 7.50 -8.32
N ALA A 11 1.51 6.58 -8.58
CA ALA A 11 1.44 5.70 -9.74
C ALA A 11 0.17 4.83 -9.73
N MET A 12 -0.18 4.26 -8.58
CA MET A 12 -1.43 3.50 -8.40
C MET A 12 -2.67 4.39 -8.55
N ALA A 13 -2.68 5.57 -7.91
CA ALA A 13 -3.80 6.51 -8.02
C ALA A 13 -4.05 6.93 -9.47
N ARG A 14 -2.96 7.23 -10.19
CA ARG A 14 -3.03 7.57 -11.63
C ARG A 14 -3.56 6.40 -12.46
N ALA A 15 -3.05 5.20 -12.25
CA ALA A 15 -3.48 4.02 -13.00
C ALA A 15 -4.97 3.74 -12.80
N LEU A 16 -5.46 3.81 -11.55
CA LEU A 16 -6.88 3.63 -11.22
C LEU A 16 -7.75 4.74 -11.84
N ALA A 17 -7.35 6.01 -11.75
CA ALA A 17 -8.10 7.13 -12.31
C ALA A 17 -8.18 7.04 -13.84
N VAL A 18 -7.08 6.69 -14.52
CA VAL A 18 -7.05 6.47 -15.97
C VAL A 18 -7.94 5.28 -16.38
N ALA A 19 -8.03 4.26 -15.54
CA ALA A 19 -8.94 3.12 -15.76
C ALA A 19 -10.41 3.42 -15.42
N GLY A 20 -10.75 4.66 -15.05
CA GLY A 20 -12.13 5.11 -14.81
C GLY A 20 -12.59 5.00 -13.35
N SER A 21 -11.72 4.66 -12.41
CA SER A 21 -12.08 4.65 -10.98
C SER A 21 -12.13 6.08 -10.41
N SER A 22 -13.10 6.37 -9.55
CA SER A 22 -13.07 7.56 -8.68
C SER A 22 -12.06 7.35 -7.56
N VAL A 23 -11.09 8.24 -7.41
CA VAL A 23 -9.97 8.05 -6.47
C VAL A 23 -9.92 9.16 -5.42
N ALA A 24 -10.00 8.78 -4.14
CA ALA A 24 -9.57 9.65 -3.05
C ALA A 24 -8.10 9.35 -2.75
N LEU A 25 -7.19 10.26 -3.08
CA LEU A 25 -5.78 10.16 -2.69
C LEU A 25 -5.49 11.06 -1.49
N THR A 26 -4.63 10.60 -0.60
CA THR A 26 -4.36 11.32 0.64
C THR A 26 -2.87 11.60 0.85
N GLY A 27 -2.59 12.63 1.63
CA GLY A 27 -1.26 12.99 2.10
C GLY A 27 -1.36 13.88 3.36
N ARG A 28 -0.26 14.00 4.12
CA ARG A 28 -0.23 14.86 5.33
C ARG A 28 -0.55 16.31 5.04
N SER A 29 -0.10 16.83 3.89
CA SER A 29 -0.52 18.15 3.39
C SER A 29 -1.77 17.99 2.53
N GLY A 30 -2.92 18.48 3.00
CA GLY A 30 -4.16 18.50 2.22
C GLY A 30 -4.06 19.37 0.98
N GLU A 31 -3.29 20.46 1.02
CA GLU A 31 -3.03 21.31 -0.14
C GLU A 31 -2.31 20.51 -1.23
N ARG A 32 -1.20 19.85 -0.88
CA ARG A 32 -0.45 19.00 -1.82
C ARG A 32 -1.31 17.85 -2.36
N ALA A 33 -2.15 17.24 -1.52
CA ALA A 33 -3.05 16.18 -1.97
C ALA A 33 -4.05 16.71 -3.00
N ARG A 34 -4.65 17.89 -2.77
CA ARG A 34 -5.57 18.51 -3.73
C ARG A 34 -4.88 18.89 -5.05
N GLN A 35 -3.68 19.48 -4.98
CA GLN A 35 -2.89 19.79 -6.18
C GLN A 35 -2.62 18.56 -7.04
N VAL A 36 -2.16 17.47 -6.43
CA VAL A 36 -1.87 16.21 -7.14
C VAL A 36 -3.13 15.57 -7.69
N ALA A 37 -4.25 15.64 -6.96
CA ALA A 37 -5.52 15.09 -7.40
C ALA A 37 -6.09 15.86 -8.61
N ALA A 38 -5.84 17.16 -8.73
CA ALA A 38 -6.33 17.97 -9.84
C ALA A 38 -5.78 17.50 -11.21
N ASP A 39 -4.65 16.82 -11.23
CA ASP A 39 -4.04 16.27 -12.45
C ASP A 39 -4.65 14.91 -12.86
N LEU A 40 -5.59 14.35 -12.07
CA LEU A 40 -6.17 13.04 -12.27
C LEU A 40 -7.69 13.12 -12.48
N PRO A 41 -8.24 12.48 -13.52
CA PRO A 41 -9.67 12.53 -13.78
C PRO A 41 -10.48 11.93 -12.62
N GLY A 42 -11.47 12.68 -12.13
CA GLY A 42 -12.38 12.23 -11.07
C GLY A 42 -11.75 12.03 -9.70
N ALA A 43 -10.49 12.47 -9.50
CA ALA A 43 -9.81 12.29 -8.23
C ALA A 43 -10.07 13.44 -7.25
N ILE A 44 -10.05 13.12 -5.96
CA ILE A 44 -10.10 14.08 -4.85
C ILE A 44 -8.87 13.93 -3.95
N GLY A 45 -8.36 15.06 -3.45
CA GLY A 45 -7.22 15.08 -2.55
C GLY A 45 -7.64 15.44 -1.12
N LEU A 46 -7.26 14.61 -0.14
CA LEU A 46 -7.64 14.78 1.26
C LEU A 46 -6.42 14.81 2.19
N PRO A 47 -6.47 15.59 3.28
CA PRO A 47 -5.46 15.51 4.33
C PRO A 47 -5.59 14.20 5.10
N LEU A 48 -4.45 13.56 5.42
CA LEU A 48 -4.43 12.38 6.27
C LEU A 48 -3.05 12.20 6.93
N ASP A 49 -3.04 12.15 8.26
CA ASP A 49 -1.98 11.51 9.03
C ASP A 49 -2.49 10.15 9.49
N VAL A 50 -1.95 9.07 8.93
CA VAL A 50 -2.36 7.69 9.25
C VAL A 50 -2.09 7.29 10.69
N ARG A 51 -1.27 8.04 11.45
CA ARG A 51 -0.96 7.81 12.85
C ARG A 51 -2.03 8.38 13.81
N SER A 52 -2.93 9.21 13.30
CA SER A 52 -3.97 9.88 14.09
C SER A 52 -5.34 9.27 13.82
N GLU A 53 -5.95 8.66 14.84
CA GLU A 53 -7.31 8.08 14.74
C GLU A 53 -8.32 9.13 14.27
N ALA A 54 -8.27 10.34 14.81
CA ALA A 54 -9.17 11.43 14.41
C ALA A 54 -8.98 11.83 12.93
N SER A 55 -7.73 11.89 12.46
CA SER A 55 -7.42 12.17 11.05
C SER A 55 -7.89 11.06 10.13
N VAL A 56 -7.75 9.80 10.55
CA VAL A 56 -8.23 8.62 9.81
C VAL A 56 -9.75 8.65 9.70
N ALA A 57 -10.47 8.82 10.81
CA ALA A 57 -11.93 8.89 10.83
C ALA A 57 -12.45 10.01 9.91
N ALA A 58 -11.87 11.21 10.01
CA ALA A 58 -12.26 12.35 9.18
C ALA A 58 -12.02 12.07 7.68
N ALA A 59 -10.85 11.54 7.32
CA ALA A 59 -10.52 11.27 5.93
C ALA A 59 -11.38 10.15 5.33
N VAL A 60 -11.68 9.08 6.08
CA VAL A 60 -12.58 8.01 5.64
C VAL A 60 -14.00 8.54 5.47
N GLN A 61 -14.50 9.33 6.42
CA GLN A 61 -15.83 9.94 6.33
C GLN A 61 -15.95 10.87 5.10
N GLU A 62 -14.95 11.72 4.88
CA GLU A 62 -14.95 12.63 3.73
C GLU A 62 -14.84 11.91 2.40
N ALA A 63 -13.96 10.90 2.30
CA ALA A 63 -13.84 10.06 1.10
C ALA A 63 -15.17 9.36 0.80
N TRP A 64 -15.77 8.73 1.81
CA TRP A 64 -17.05 8.02 1.67
C TRP A 64 -18.16 8.94 1.16
N SER A 65 -18.30 10.11 1.76
CA SER A 65 -19.33 11.09 1.40
C SER A 65 -19.14 11.65 -0.01
N ARG A 66 -17.91 12.00 -0.39
CA ARG A 66 -17.62 12.65 -1.67
C ARG A 66 -17.60 11.70 -2.86
N LEU A 67 -17.27 10.44 -2.65
CA LEU A 67 -17.28 9.41 -3.69
C LEU A 67 -18.61 8.65 -3.77
N GLY A 68 -19.51 8.83 -2.79
CA GLY A 68 -20.76 8.07 -2.70
C GLY A 68 -20.56 6.62 -2.22
N GLY A 69 -19.40 6.31 -1.68
CA GLY A 69 -18.96 5.00 -1.21
C GLY A 69 -17.48 4.76 -1.48
N VAL A 70 -16.94 3.68 -0.95
CA VAL A 70 -15.55 3.25 -1.20
C VAL A 70 -15.52 1.73 -1.35
N ASP A 71 -15.13 1.25 -2.52
CA ASP A 71 -15.05 -0.19 -2.81
C ASP A 71 -13.68 -0.78 -2.45
N MET A 72 -12.63 0.06 -2.47
CA MET A 72 -11.27 -0.42 -2.24
C MET A 72 -10.46 0.56 -1.38
N LEU A 73 -9.90 0.05 -0.27
CA LEU A 73 -8.84 0.70 0.48
C LEU A 73 -7.48 0.23 -0.04
N VAL A 74 -6.60 1.17 -0.38
CA VAL A 74 -5.18 0.86 -0.62
C VAL A 74 -4.33 1.52 0.46
N ASN A 75 -3.79 0.72 1.36
CA ASN A 75 -2.82 1.12 2.36
C ASN A 75 -1.42 1.14 1.73
N ASN A 76 -0.91 2.33 1.45
CA ASN A 76 0.40 2.55 0.84
C ASN A 76 1.27 3.55 1.62
N ALA A 77 0.66 4.45 2.40
CA ALA A 77 1.41 5.42 3.19
C ALA A 77 2.51 4.74 4.01
N GLY A 78 3.72 5.25 3.92
CA GLY A 78 4.83 4.68 4.65
C GLY A 78 6.06 5.56 4.61
N ILE A 79 6.93 5.37 5.59
CA ILE A 79 8.25 5.98 5.68
C ILE A 79 9.32 4.89 5.70
N GLY A 80 10.48 5.19 5.12
CA GLY A 80 11.57 4.23 4.94
C GLY A 80 12.74 4.48 5.89
N MET A 81 13.84 3.76 5.63
CA MET A 81 15.06 3.83 6.43
C MET A 81 15.68 5.23 6.52
N ARG A 82 15.45 6.11 5.54
CA ARG A 82 15.94 7.51 5.61
C ARG A 82 15.47 8.27 6.85
N THR A 83 14.36 7.87 7.44
CA THR A 83 13.82 8.47 8.68
C THR A 83 14.74 8.21 9.88
N VAL A 84 15.43 7.08 9.91
CA VAL A 84 16.29 6.68 11.03
C VAL A 84 17.78 6.72 10.69
N ASN A 85 18.14 6.53 9.42
CA ASN A 85 19.49 6.60 8.90
C ASN A 85 19.49 7.15 7.47
N PRO A 86 19.77 8.44 7.26
CA PRO A 86 19.84 9.01 5.90
C PRO A 86 20.84 8.29 4.97
N SER A 87 21.95 7.76 5.53
CA SER A 87 22.99 7.04 4.81
C SER A 87 22.79 5.51 4.78
N PHE A 88 21.59 5.00 5.02
CA PHE A 88 21.33 3.57 5.20
C PHE A 88 21.79 2.67 4.06
N MET A 89 21.98 3.23 2.87
CA MET A 89 22.41 2.48 1.70
C MET A 89 23.93 2.27 1.64
N THR A 90 24.69 3.21 2.18
CA THR A 90 26.16 3.22 2.16
C THR A 90 26.75 2.86 3.51
N GLU A 91 26.07 3.24 4.59
CA GLU A 91 26.48 3.05 5.96
C GLU A 91 25.36 2.41 6.78
N PRO A 92 25.03 1.13 6.52
CA PRO A 92 24.01 0.44 7.30
C PRO A 92 24.43 0.36 8.76
N GLN A 93 23.52 0.69 9.68
CA GLN A 93 23.79 0.65 11.12
C GLN A 93 23.09 -0.52 11.79
N GLY A 94 23.70 -1.04 12.86
CA GLY A 94 23.08 -2.09 13.66
C GLY A 94 21.85 -1.58 14.41
N PHE A 95 20.87 -2.47 14.67
CA PHE A 95 19.60 -2.13 15.32
C PHE A 95 19.75 -1.41 16.66
N TRP A 96 20.83 -1.67 17.39
CA TRP A 96 21.11 -1.03 18.70
C TRP A 96 21.46 0.45 18.60
N ARG A 97 21.67 0.99 17.41
CA ARG A 97 21.92 2.42 17.14
C ARG A 97 20.65 3.17 16.70
N VAL A 98 19.56 2.46 16.42
CA VAL A 98 18.29 3.06 16.00
C VAL A 98 17.67 3.79 17.17
N SER A 99 17.31 5.07 16.98
CA SER A 99 16.67 5.84 18.04
C SER A 99 15.26 5.30 18.34
N PRO A 100 14.85 5.24 19.62
CA PRO A 100 13.49 4.82 19.99
C PRO A 100 12.39 5.65 19.32
N ALA A 101 12.62 6.95 19.10
CA ALA A 101 11.67 7.83 18.41
C ALA A 101 11.52 7.43 16.94
N GLY A 102 12.64 7.28 16.21
CA GLY A 102 12.61 6.85 14.81
C GLY A 102 12.02 5.44 14.64
N PHE A 103 12.25 4.54 15.61
CA PHE A 103 11.60 3.23 15.62
C PHE A 103 10.08 3.37 15.71
N ARG A 104 9.57 4.15 16.68
CA ARG A 104 8.13 4.39 16.85
C ARG A 104 7.51 5.02 15.61
N ASP A 105 8.12 6.07 15.04
CA ASP A 105 7.61 6.76 13.85
C ASP A 105 7.37 5.80 12.68
N VAL A 106 8.30 4.88 12.45
CA VAL A 106 8.17 3.89 11.36
C VAL A 106 7.09 2.86 11.66
N ILE A 107 7.03 2.33 12.89
CA ILE A 107 5.99 1.37 13.28
C ILE A 107 4.61 2.03 13.24
N GLU A 108 4.45 3.23 13.79
CA GLU A 108 3.19 3.96 13.80
C GLU A 108 2.70 4.27 12.39
N THR A 109 3.60 4.66 11.49
CA THR A 109 3.20 4.97 10.11
C THR A 109 2.91 3.70 9.29
N ASN A 110 3.84 2.72 9.30
CA ASN A 110 3.81 1.60 8.37
C ASN A 110 2.92 0.44 8.82
N LEU A 111 2.75 0.25 10.12
CA LEU A 111 1.98 -0.86 10.69
C LEU A 111 0.69 -0.36 11.36
N THR A 112 0.80 0.50 12.38
CA THR A 112 -0.37 1.01 13.10
C THR A 112 -1.28 1.80 12.16
N GLY A 113 -0.74 2.63 11.26
CA GLY A 113 -1.52 3.38 10.29
C GLY A 113 -2.34 2.49 9.34
N TYR A 114 -1.80 1.35 8.91
CA TYR A 114 -2.55 0.39 8.09
C TYR A 114 -3.69 -0.25 8.88
N PHE A 115 -3.43 -0.59 10.15
CA PHE A 115 -4.47 -1.07 11.06
C PHE A 115 -5.59 -0.05 11.26
N LEU A 116 -5.26 1.20 11.57
CA LEU A 116 -6.24 2.25 11.82
C LEU A 116 -7.14 2.49 10.59
N MET A 117 -6.56 2.55 9.40
CA MET A 117 -7.31 2.69 8.15
C MET A 117 -8.25 1.51 7.89
N ALA A 118 -7.73 0.28 8.04
CA ALA A 118 -8.53 -0.93 7.85
C ALA A 118 -9.65 -1.02 8.90
N ARG A 119 -9.34 -0.76 10.19
CA ARG A 119 -10.32 -0.73 11.28
C ARG A 119 -11.48 0.23 11.01
N GLU A 120 -11.17 1.43 10.50
CA GLU A 120 -12.18 2.47 10.27
C GLU A 120 -13.09 2.15 9.08
N ILE A 121 -12.54 1.59 8.00
CA ILE A 121 -13.33 1.35 6.79
C ILE A 121 -14.07 0.01 6.79
N THR A 122 -13.53 -1.02 7.43
CA THR A 122 -14.06 -2.39 7.37
C THR A 122 -15.53 -2.51 7.77
N PRO A 123 -16.03 -1.85 8.82
CA PRO A 123 -17.47 -1.94 9.15
C PRO A 123 -18.38 -1.46 8.01
N ARG A 124 -17.96 -0.48 7.24
CA ARG A 124 -18.72 0.04 6.09
C ARG A 124 -18.68 -0.92 4.91
N LEU A 125 -17.53 -1.56 4.65
CA LEU A 125 -17.41 -2.59 3.61
C LEU A 125 -18.24 -3.82 3.95
N LEU A 126 -18.24 -4.24 5.22
CA LEU A 126 -19.08 -5.34 5.71
C LEU A 126 -20.57 -5.03 5.56
N ALA A 127 -21.00 -3.81 5.88
CA ALA A 127 -22.37 -3.38 5.69
C ALA A 127 -22.80 -3.35 4.21
N ALA A 128 -21.85 -3.07 3.30
CA ALA A 128 -22.07 -3.14 1.86
C ALA A 128 -22.03 -4.59 1.30
N GLY A 129 -21.56 -5.56 2.09
CA GLY A 129 -21.43 -6.96 1.69
C GLY A 129 -20.32 -7.21 0.65
N ALA A 130 -19.51 -6.21 0.34
CA ALA A 130 -18.40 -6.29 -0.63
C ALA A 130 -17.34 -5.24 -0.32
N GLY A 131 -16.09 -5.52 -0.67
CA GLY A 131 -15.00 -4.56 -0.52
C GLY A 131 -13.63 -5.18 -0.68
N ARG A 132 -12.63 -4.33 -0.81
CA ARG A 132 -11.24 -4.77 -0.99
C ARG A 132 -10.30 -3.96 -0.12
N ILE A 133 -9.35 -4.64 0.51
CA ILE A 133 -8.23 -4.03 1.23
C ILE A 133 -6.94 -4.51 0.56
N VAL A 134 -6.16 -3.59 0.04
CA VAL A 134 -4.84 -3.87 -0.55
C VAL A 134 -3.77 -3.21 0.32
N ASN A 135 -2.91 -4.02 0.90
CA ASN A 135 -1.79 -3.55 1.73
C ASN A 135 -0.49 -3.63 0.93
N VAL A 136 0.17 -2.48 0.75
CA VAL A 136 1.45 -2.44 0.02
C VAL A 136 2.57 -2.96 0.90
N SER A 137 3.33 -3.94 0.38
CA SER A 137 4.43 -4.59 1.05
C SER A 137 5.76 -4.46 0.28
N VAL A 138 6.75 -5.26 0.65
CA VAL A 138 8.08 -5.33 0.05
C VAL A 138 8.55 -6.78 -0.04
N ASN A 139 9.66 -7.03 -0.75
CA ASN A 139 10.25 -8.37 -0.84
C ASN A 139 10.72 -8.88 0.53
N GLN A 140 10.62 -10.18 0.76
CA GLN A 140 11.03 -10.82 2.02
C GLN A 140 12.48 -10.52 2.39
N GLY A 141 13.40 -10.54 1.42
CA GLY A 141 14.79 -10.16 1.64
C GLY A 141 15.00 -8.72 2.14
N THR A 142 14.04 -7.82 1.88
CA THR A 142 14.05 -6.46 2.45
C THR A 142 13.62 -6.47 3.93
N MET A 143 12.70 -7.34 4.31
CA MET A 143 12.18 -7.43 5.68
C MET A 143 13.25 -7.91 6.68
N THR A 144 14.14 -8.79 6.22
CA THR A 144 15.17 -9.44 7.05
C THR A 144 16.58 -8.90 6.79
N ARG A 145 16.70 -7.84 5.99
CA ARG A 145 17.99 -7.25 5.61
C ARG A 145 18.70 -6.61 6.81
N ALA A 146 19.99 -6.88 6.94
CA ALA A 146 20.82 -6.22 7.95
C ALA A 146 20.75 -4.69 7.81
N GLY A 147 20.65 -3.97 8.92
CA GLY A 147 20.52 -2.50 8.93
C GLY A 147 19.14 -1.97 8.59
N PHE A 148 18.10 -2.81 8.46
CA PHE A 148 16.74 -2.39 8.08
C PHE A 148 15.74 -2.37 9.24
N VAL A 149 16.22 -2.28 10.47
CA VAL A 149 15.35 -1.97 11.62
C VAL A 149 15.16 -0.46 11.68
N PRO A 150 13.89 0.03 11.76
CA PRO A 150 12.63 -0.68 11.99
C PRO A 150 11.83 -1.02 10.72
N TYR A 151 12.27 -0.61 9.54
CA TYR A 151 11.49 -0.73 8.31
C TYR A 151 11.14 -2.20 7.97
N GLY A 152 12.13 -3.10 8.01
CA GLY A 152 11.91 -4.52 7.78
C GLY A 152 10.85 -5.12 8.71
N PRO A 153 11.00 -5.02 10.04
CA PRO A 153 10.00 -5.45 11.00
C PRO A 153 8.62 -4.83 10.80
N SER A 154 8.53 -3.54 10.44
CA SER A 154 7.24 -2.90 10.17
C SER A 154 6.51 -3.55 8.99
N ARG A 155 7.21 -3.93 7.93
CA ARG A 155 6.63 -4.59 6.76
C ARG A 155 6.29 -6.05 7.02
N ALA A 156 7.13 -6.77 7.74
CA ALA A 156 6.82 -8.13 8.19
C ALA A 156 5.57 -8.17 9.08
N GLY A 157 5.46 -7.23 10.04
CA GLY A 157 4.26 -7.05 10.85
C GLY A 157 3.02 -6.72 10.02
N THR A 158 3.14 -5.88 9.00
CA THR A 158 2.04 -5.56 8.08
C THR A 158 1.59 -6.81 7.30
N GLU A 159 2.50 -7.66 6.82
CA GLU A 159 2.12 -8.91 6.15
C GLU A 159 1.42 -9.88 7.10
N ALA A 160 1.95 -10.08 8.31
CA ALA A 160 1.32 -10.93 9.32
C ALA A 160 -0.10 -10.42 9.67
N MET A 161 -0.24 -9.11 9.91
CA MET A 161 -1.54 -8.48 10.16
C MET A 161 -2.51 -8.66 8.98
N SER A 162 -2.04 -8.55 7.75
CA SER A 162 -2.87 -8.73 6.55
C SER A 162 -3.42 -10.15 6.46
N ARG A 163 -2.63 -11.18 6.83
CA ARG A 163 -3.09 -12.57 6.90
C ARG A 163 -4.18 -12.79 7.95
N VAL A 164 -4.02 -12.14 9.13
CA VAL A 164 -5.04 -12.18 10.18
C VAL A 164 -6.33 -11.50 9.69
N MET A 165 -6.22 -10.29 9.10
CA MET A 165 -7.36 -9.59 8.52
C MET A 165 -8.08 -10.43 7.45
N ALA A 166 -7.32 -11.12 6.60
CA ALA A 166 -7.90 -12.02 5.60
C ALA A 166 -8.65 -13.19 6.26
N ALA A 167 -8.08 -13.79 7.29
CA ALA A 167 -8.74 -14.86 8.03
C ALA A 167 -10.04 -14.39 8.69
N ASP A 168 -10.05 -13.21 9.32
CA ASP A 168 -11.21 -12.61 9.98
C ASP A 168 -12.34 -12.26 8.99
N LEU A 169 -11.99 -11.90 7.75
CA LEU A 169 -12.94 -11.45 6.72
C LEU A 169 -13.36 -12.56 5.75
N ARG A 170 -12.92 -13.79 5.97
CA ARG A 170 -13.27 -14.91 5.10
C ARG A 170 -14.77 -15.13 5.02
N GLY A 171 -15.29 -15.18 3.79
CA GLY A 171 -16.73 -15.38 3.53
C GLY A 171 -17.60 -14.15 3.74
N SER A 172 -17.02 -12.99 4.09
CA SER A 172 -17.77 -11.74 4.30
C SER A 172 -18.07 -10.95 3.02
N GLY A 173 -17.48 -11.32 1.89
CA GLY A 173 -17.48 -10.52 0.66
C GLY A 173 -16.40 -9.43 0.64
N VAL A 174 -15.65 -9.23 1.74
CA VAL A 174 -14.50 -8.30 1.79
C VAL A 174 -13.20 -9.07 1.66
N THR A 175 -12.37 -8.69 0.70
CA THR A 175 -11.08 -9.35 0.44
C THR A 175 -9.90 -8.54 0.94
N VAL A 176 -8.82 -9.22 1.35
CA VAL A 176 -7.56 -8.61 1.77
C VAL A 176 -6.43 -9.22 0.98
N ASN A 177 -5.59 -8.39 0.36
CA ASN A 177 -4.45 -8.84 -0.42
C ASN A 177 -3.20 -7.99 -0.16
N LEU A 178 -2.05 -8.56 -0.41
CA LEU A 178 -0.75 -7.89 -0.38
C LEU A 178 -0.30 -7.59 -1.82
N LEU A 179 0.14 -6.37 -2.05
CA LEU A 179 0.72 -5.95 -3.32
C LEU A 179 2.11 -5.36 -3.09
N LEU A 180 3.09 -5.82 -3.86
CA LEU A 180 4.45 -5.30 -3.78
C LEU A 180 5.02 -5.01 -5.17
N PRO A 181 5.95 -4.05 -5.30
CA PRO A 181 6.51 -3.69 -6.60
C PRO A 181 7.37 -4.80 -7.22
N GLY A 182 7.94 -5.70 -6.40
CA GLY A 182 8.83 -6.78 -6.84
C GLY A 182 10.32 -6.44 -6.77
N GLY A 183 10.68 -5.18 -6.53
CA GLY A 183 12.06 -4.73 -6.43
C GLY A 183 12.19 -3.32 -5.84
N ALA A 184 13.42 -2.84 -5.74
CA ALA A 184 13.70 -1.47 -5.36
C ALA A 184 13.13 -0.52 -6.44
N THR A 185 12.37 0.47 -6.03
CA THR A 185 11.60 1.34 -6.94
C THR A 185 12.07 2.79 -6.80
N ALA A 186 12.15 3.50 -7.92
CA ALA A 186 12.56 4.91 -7.99
C ALA A 186 11.53 5.82 -7.30
N THR A 187 11.61 5.93 -5.98
CA THR A 187 10.73 6.74 -5.14
C THR A 187 11.54 7.58 -4.17
N GLY A 188 10.91 8.55 -3.51
CA GLY A 188 11.55 9.39 -2.49
C GLY A 188 12.06 8.62 -1.25
N MET A 189 11.79 7.32 -1.12
CA MET A 189 12.39 6.47 -0.08
C MET A 189 13.85 6.14 -0.36
N ILE A 190 14.26 6.16 -1.63
CA ILE A 190 15.65 5.96 -2.05
C ILE A 190 16.30 7.33 -2.21
N PRO A 191 17.50 7.56 -1.62
CA PRO A 191 18.20 8.83 -1.79
C PRO A 191 18.46 9.15 -3.27
N SER A 192 18.18 10.38 -3.68
CA SER A 192 18.50 10.89 -5.02
C SER A 192 19.97 11.28 -5.16
N GLU A 193 20.62 11.57 -4.03
CA GLU A 193 22.03 11.97 -3.94
C GLU A 193 22.86 10.89 -3.27
N GLY A 194 24.13 10.75 -3.66
CA GLY A 194 25.04 9.73 -3.17
C GLY A 194 25.12 8.48 -4.05
N PRO A 195 25.89 7.47 -3.62
CA PRO A 195 26.04 6.24 -4.37
C PRO A 195 24.68 5.56 -4.59
N ARG A 196 24.32 5.36 -5.85
CA ARG A 196 23.10 4.62 -6.22
C ARG A 196 23.26 3.13 -5.92
N PRO A 197 22.17 2.41 -5.60
CA PRO A 197 22.25 0.96 -5.53
C PRO A 197 22.84 0.40 -6.82
N ALA A 198 23.67 -0.63 -6.69
CA ALA A 198 24.24 -1.33 -7.86
C ALA A 198 23.19 -2.03 -8.73
N MET A 199 21.95 -2.14 -8.26
CA MET A 199 20.83 -2.75 -8.97
C MET A 199 19.93 -1.67 -9.62
N PRO A 200 19.36 -1.94 -10.81
CA PRO A 200 18.43 -1.01 -11.45
C PRO A 200 17.20 -0.81 -10.59
N LEU A 201 16.72 0.44 -10.53
CA LEU A 201 15.46 0.78 -9.86
C LEU A 201 14.29 0.56 -10.83
N LEU A 202 13.22 -0.05 -10.34
CA LEU A 202 11.97 -0.17 -11.07
C LEU A 202 11.29 1.19 -11.22
N ASP A 203 10.61 1.39 -12.35
CA ASP A 203 9.68 2.51 -12.50
C ASP A 203 8.47 2.28 -11.56
N PRO A 204 8.02 3.29 -10.81
CA PRO A 204 6.81 3.19 -9.99
C PRO A 204 5.56 2.76 -10.76
N ALA A 205 5.50 2.99 -12.07
CA ALA A 205 4.39 2.57 -12.93
C ALA A 205 4.20 1.05 -13.00
N VAL A 206 5.22 0.26 -12.63
CA VAL A 206 5.14 -1.21 -12.59
C VAL A 206 3.94 -1.72 -11.75
N ILE A 207 3.53 -0.96 -10.73
CA ILE A 207 2.43 -1.34 -9.84
C ILE A 207 1.04 -1.06 -10.44
N GLY A 208 0.98 -0.37 -11.59
CA GLY A 208 -0.27 0.03 -12.25
C GLY A 208 -1.13 -1.15 -12.72
N PRO A 209 -0.61 -2.08 -13.54
CA PRO A 209 -1.39 -3.21 -14.02
C PRO A 209 -2.04 -4.04 -12.89
N PRO A 210 -1.31 -4.52 -11.85
CA PRO A 210 -1.92 -5.32 -10.81
C PRO A 210 -2.93 -4.56 -9.95
N ILE A 211 -2.73 -3.26 -9.67
CA ILE A 211 -3.72 -2.52 -8.86
C ILE A 211 -5.01 -2.26 -9.63
N VAL A 212 -4.94 -2.01 -10.94
CA VAL A 212 -6.13 -1.86 -11.79
C VAL A 212 -6.88 -3.18 -11.89
N TRP A 213 -6.17 -4.28 -12.10
CA TRP A 213 -6.77 -5.61 -12.12
C TRP A 213 -7.42 -5.97 -10.78
N LEU A 214 -6.75 -5.69 -9.64
CA LEU A 214 -7.33 -5.88 -8.31
C LEU A 214 -8.58 -5.04 -8.07
N ALA A 215 -8.79 -3.95 -8.80
CA ALA A 215 -10.00 -3.13 -8.74
C ALA A 215 -11.12 -3.67 -9.65
N SER A 216 -10.84 -4.57 -10.58
CA SER A 216 -11.80 -5.10 -11.56
C SER A 216 -12.69 -6.20 -10.96
N ALA A 217 -13.77 -6.55 -11.69
CA ALA A 217 -14.65 -7.65 -11.32
C ALA A 217 -13.94 -9.03 -11.35
N GLU A 218 -12.91 -9.17 -12.18
CA GLU A 218 -12.13 -10.42 -12.31
C GLU A 218 -11.37 -10.79 -11.03
N ALA A 219 -11.10 -9.81 -10.17
CA ALA A 219 -10.42 -10.02 -8.89
C ALA A 219 -11.38 -10.12 -7.69
N ALA A 220 -12.68 -10.28 -7.92
CA ALA A 220 -13.69 -10.24 -6.84
C ALA A 220 -13.46 -11.32 -5.76
N ASP A 221 -12.96 -12.47 -6.15
CA ASP A 221 -12.68 -13.64 -5.29
C ASP A 221 -11.21 -13.74 -4.83
N VAL A 222 -10.36 -12.79 -5.25
CA VAL A 222 -8.93 -12.78 -4.89
C VAL A 222 -8.78 -12.38 -3.43
N HIS A 223 -8.35 -13.32 -2.61
CA HIS A 223 -8.31 -13.17 -1.17
C HIS A 223 -7.09 -13.87 -0.57
N ASP A 224 -6.41 -13.20 0.36
CA ASP A 224 -5.21 -13.69 1.04
C ASP A 224 -3.99 -13.93 0.12
N GLU A 225 -3.96 -13.24 -1.03
CA GLU A 225 -2.89 -13.36 -1.99
C GLU A 225 -1.76 -12.36 -1.73
N ARG A 226 -0.55 -12.74 -2.15
CA ARG A 226 0.66 -11.90 -2.14
C ARG A 226 1.17 -11.74 -3.56
N ILE A 227 0.90 -10.59 -4.16
CA ILE A 227 1.09 -10.32 -5.59
C ILE A 227 2.31 -9.42 -5.79
N SER A 228 3.29 -9.88 -6.58
CA SER A 228 4.44 -9.10 -7.02
C SER A 228 4.15 -8.46 -8.38
N ALA A 229 4.31 -7.15 -8.50
CA ALA A 229 4.02 -6.45 -9.75
C ALA A 229 4.95 -6.89 -10.90
N THR A 230 6.22 -7.21 -10.59
CA THR A 230 7.16 -7.72 -11.61
C THR A 230 6.86 -9.14 -12.08
N GLU A 231 6.03 -9.88 -11.35
CA GLU A 231 5.68 -11.28 -11.64
C GLU A 231 4.17 -11.43 -11.92
N PHE A 232 3.49 -10.29 -12.13
CA PHE A 232 2.03 -10.25 -12.19
C PHE A 232 1.45 -11.05 -13.36
N ASP A 233 2.05 -10.96 -14.55
CA ASP A 233 1.58 -11.69 -15.73
C ASP A 233 1.74 -13.20 -15.56
N ASP A 234 2.82 -13.65 -14.93
CA ASP A 234 3.06 -15.06 -14.61
C ASP A 234 2.06 -15.57 -13.56
N TRP A 235 1.83 -14.75 -12.53
CA TRP A 235 0.84 -15.04 -11.49
C TRP A 235 -0.57 -15.19 -12.09
N LEU A 236 -0.99 -14.28 -12.99
CA LEU A 236 -2.29 -14.37 -13.68
C LEU A 236 -2.41 -15.65 -14.52
N ARG A 237 -1.37 -16.01 -15.26
CA ARG A 237 -1.37 -17.24 -16.07
C ARG A 237 -1.54 -18.49 -15.22
N THR A 238 -0.81 -18.57 -14.11
CA THR A 238 -0.90 -19.70 -13.18
C THR A 238 -2.29 -19.81 -12.55
N ARG A 239 -2.89 -18.69 -12.14
CA ARG A 239 -4.24 -18.65 -11.58
C ARG A 239 -5.30 -19.10 -12.61
N SER A 240 -5.19 -18.63 -13.85
CA SER A 240 -6.11 -19.00 -14.93
C SER A 240 -6.03 -20.49 -15.31
N SER A 241 -4.86 -21.12 -15.15
CA SER A 241 -4.68 -22.56 -15.39
C SER A 241 -5.22 -23.42 -14.25
N ALA A 242 -5.07 -22.99 -13.00
CA ALA A 242 -5.59 -23.70 -11.83
C ALA A 242 -7.13 -23.74 -11.76
N GLY A 243 -7.82 -22.74 -12.37
CA GLY A 243 -9.28 -22.70 -12.46
C GLY A 243 -9.89 -23.53 -13.60
N ARG A 244 -9.07 -24.25 -14.38
CA ARG A 244 -9.51 -25.05 -15.55
C ARG A 244 -9.42 -26.57 -15.36
N GLU A 245 -9.10 -27.08 -14.18
CA GLU A 245 -9.23 -28.53 -13.95
C GLU A 245 -10.72 -28.87 -13.88
N PRO A 246 -11.24 -29.70 -14.81
CA PRO A 246 -12.61 -30.19 -14.70
C PRO A 246 -12.69 -31.07 -13.46
N PHE A 247 -13.69 -30.82 -12.63
CA PHE A 247 -14.11 -31.80 -11.62
C PHE A 247 -14.50 -33.09 -12.35
N GLU A 248 -13.65 -34.11 -12.28
CA GLU A 248 -14.05 -35.48 -12.55
C GLU A 248 -14.83 -36.09 -11.39
#